data_f5fd2d9cf12db12611e70842140bdf97
#
_entry.id   f5fd2d9cf12db12611e70842140bdf97
#
_cell.length_a   1.000
_cell.length_b   1.000
_cell.length_c   1.000
_cell.angle_alpha   90.00
_cell.angle_beta   90.00
_cell.angle_gamma   90.00
#
_symmetry.space_group_name_H-M   'P 1'
#
loop_
_entity.id
_entity.type
_entity.pdbx_description
1 polymer ?
#
loop_
_entity_poly.entity_id
_entity_poly.type
_entity_poly.pdbx_seq_one_letter_code
_entity_poly.pdbx_strand_id
1 'polypeptide(L)' 'MNEKNTDQLLSLIDKIIKLVSKNADHIDELAKEIADLKAKQ' A
#
# COMPACT_ATOMS: atom_id res chain seq x y z
N MET A 1 27.34 6.46 -10.60
CA MET A 1 25.95 6.90 -10.76
C MET A 1 25.81 8.34 -10.35
N ASN A 2 24.98 9.08 -11.06
CA ASN A 2 24.72 10.48 -10.76
C ASN A 2 23.85 10.56 -9.50
N GLU A 3 24.18 11.49 -8.60
CA GLU A 3 23.45 11.68 -7.35
C GLU A 3 21.98 12.01 -7.59
N LYS A 4 21.69 12.77 -8.66
CA LYS A 4 20.32 13.11 -9.01
C LYS A 4 19.50 11.87 -9.32
N ASN A 5 20.09 10.92 -10.03
CA ASN A 5 19.39 9.67 -10.35
C ASN A 5 19.09 8.86 -9.10
N THR A 6 20.04 8.83 -8.18
CA THR A 6 19.87 8.12 -6.91
C THR A 6 18.74 8.75 -6.11
N ASP A 7 18.69 10.08 -6.03
CA ASP A 7 17.63 10.79 -5.31
C ASP A 7 16.27 10.54 -5.93
N GLN A 8 16.19 10.53 -7.26
CA GLN A 8 14.95 10.25 -7.96
C GLN A 8 14.46 8.83 -7.69
N LEU A 9 15.37 7.88 -7.69
CA LEU A 9 15.03 6.48 -7.38
C LEU A 9 14.52 6.34 -5.96
N LEU A 10 15.18 6.97 -5.01
CA LEU A 10 14.76 6.93 -3.62
C LEU A 10 13.38 7.54 -3.44
N SER A 11 13.11 8.64 -4.15
CA SER A 11 11.80 9.29 -4.11
C SER A 11 10.71 8.38 -4.65
N LEU A 12 10.99 7.68 -5.76
CA LEU A 12 10.05 6.73 -6.35
C LEU A 12 9.78 5.56 -5.41
N ILE A 13 10.84 5.03 -4.81
CA ILE A 13 10.71 3.91 -3.87
C ILE A 13 9.84 4.33 -2.70
N ASP A 14 10.04 5.53 -2.17
CA ASP A 14 9.24 6.04 -1.07
C ASP A 14 7.74 6.10 -1.45
N LYS A 15 7.44 6.59 -2.64
CA LYS A 15 6.07 6.67 -3.13
C LYS A 15 5.46 5.28 -3.28
N ILE A 16 6.23 4.34 -3.77
CA ILE A 16 5.77 2.96 -3.94
C ILE A 16 5.47 2.34 -2.57
N ILE A 17 6.34 2.54 -1.60
CA ILE A 17 6.15 2.02 -0.26
C ILE A 17 4.86 2.57 0.35
N LYS A 18 4.60 3.87 0.19
CA LYS A 18 3.38 4.48 0.69
C LYS A 18 2.15 3.92 0.02
N LEU A 19 2.24 3.69 -1.28
CA LEU A 19 1.13 3.14 -2.04
C LEU A 19 0.83 1.70 -1.63
N VAL A 20 1.87 0.89 -1.48
CA VAL A 20 1.72 -0.50 -1.04
C VAL A 20 1.12 -0.55 0.37
N SER A 21 1.55 0.35 1.26
CA SER A 21 0.99 0.42 2.61
C SER A 21 -0.49 0.75 2.59
N LYS A 22 -0.91 1.71 1.77
CA LYS A 22 -2.33 2.05 1.63
C LYS A 22 -3.13 0.88 1.07
N ASN A 23 -2.57 0.19 0.09
CA ASN A 23 -3.23 -0.97 -0.49
C ASN A 23 -3.42 -2.07 0.54
N ALA A 24 -2.40 -2.31 1.37
CA ALA A 24 -2.48 -3.31 2.42
C ALA A 24 -3.57 -2.97 3.43
N ASP A 25 -3.65 -1.71 3.83
CA ASP A 25 -4.71 -1.24 4.74
C ASP A 25 -6.09 -1.43 4.12
N HIS A 26 -6.22 -1.12 2.84
CA HIS A 26 -7.48 -1.24 2.13
C HIS A 26 -7.91 -2.70 2.03
N ILE A 27 -6.97 -3.58 1.73
CA ILE A 27 -7.25 -5.02 1.67
C ILE A 27 -7.72 -5.51 3.04
N ASP A 28 -7.09 -5.04 4.09
CA ASP A 28 -7.46 -5.41 5.45
C ASP A 28 -8.89 -4.99 5.77
N GLU A 29 -9.28 -3.76 5.40
CA GLU A 29 -10.64 -3.28 5.58
C GLU A 29 -11.65 -4.10 4.80
N LEU A 30 -11.32 -4.45 3.56
CA LEU A 30 -12.19 -5.26 2.73
C LEU A 30 -12.37 -6.66 3.33
N ALA A 31 -11.31 -7.23 3.87
CA ALA A 31 -11.37 -8.53 4.53
C ALA A 31 -12.31 -8.48 5.73
N LYS A 32 -12.27 -7.40 6.49
CA LYS A 32 -13.17 -7.21 7.64
C LYS A 32 -14.62 -7.09 7.19
N GLU A 33 -14.87 -6.38 6.11
CA GLU A 33 -16.21 -6.24 5.57
C GLU A 33 -16.77 -7.58 5.11
N ILE A 34 -15.93 -8.38 4.46
CA ILE A 34 -16.34 -9.72 4.04
C ILE A 34 -16.67 -10.59 5.24
N ALA A 35 -15.85 -10.53 6.27
CA ALA A 35 -16.09 -11.29 7.49
C ALA A 35 -17.42 -10.88 8.15
N ASP A 36 -17.70 -9.57 8.17
CA ASP A 36 -18.97 -9.06 8.70
C ASP A 36 -20.18 -9.58 7.92
N LEU A 37 -20.07 -9.57 6.60
CA LEU A 37 -21.14 -10.06 5.75
C LEU A 37 -21.38 -11.55 5.96
N LYS A 38 -20.32 -12.32 6.09
CA LYS A 38 -20.43 -13.75 6.37
C LYS A 38 -21.09 -14.01 7.72
N ALA A 39 -20.76 -13.20 8.70
CA ALA A 39 -21.32 -13.35 10.04
C ALA A 39 -22.82 -13.05 10.05
N LYS A 40 -23.30 -12.21 9.15
CA LYS A 40 -24.72 -11.86 9.05
C LYS A 40 -25.55 -12.88 8.30
N GLN A 41 -24.87 -13.73 7.55
CA GLN A 41 -25.54 -14.84 6.88
C GLN A 41 -25.68 -16.02 7.83
#